data_3725adc681707e26c0b291f5de8a47fd
#
_entry.id   3725adc681707e26c0b291f5de8a47fd
#
_cell.length_a   1.000
_cell.length_b   1.000
_cell.length_c   1.000
_cell.angle_alpha   90.00
_cell.angle_beta   90.00
_cell.angle_gamma   90.00
#
_symmetry.space_group_name_H-M   'P 1'
#
loop_
_entity.id
_entity.type
_entity.pdbx_description
1 polymer ?
#
loop_
_entity_poly.entity_id
_entity_poly.type
_entity_poly.pdbx_seq_one_letter_code
_entity_poly.pdbx_strand_id
1 'polypeptide(L)'
;MFSIGVDIGGMSMKCGLVNEKGQVLDTVIVPTTCGDPYEKTINDLIYGIKNLLNKNKLYPDDVNGIGIGVPGVVNVRKGTVDSSANLKWENVPLRDMVQEGTGLQVRLTNDANAAALGEARFGFKWKYPNVVMITLGTGVGGGLILDGKLFEGNEGKGAELGHITLIMNGELCGCGRRGCAEAYASASALIRQTKEAMNLNKDSLLWKLCKGDIENVNGKTPFDAAQKGDKVGEEVINNYIKYLGETILNYNNIFRPNAFILSGGIAKQGDYLIDKLKAYCALYDWGYKNTPVPELLIATLGYESGIIGAASLYL
;
A
#
# COMPACT_ATOMS: atom_id res chain seq x y z
N MET A 1 11.38 19.92 -15.72
CA MET A 1 11.67 18.59 -16.29
C MET A 1 10.60 17.62 -15.80
N PHE A 2 10.32 16.54 -16.52
CA PHE A 2 9.26 15.59 -16.15
C PHE A 2 9.86 14.25 -15.71
N SER A 3 9.07 13.44 -15.01
CA SER A 3 9.40 12.03 -14.75
C SER A 3 8.16 11.18 -15.04
N ILE A 4 8.36 9.94 -15.44
CA ILE A 4 7.27 8.99 -15.63
C ILE A 4 7.17 8.12 -14.37
N GLY A 5 5.99 8.07 -13.78
CA GLY A 5 5.66 7.15 -12.72
C GLY A 5 4.78 6.02 -13.25
N VAL A 6 5.15 4.79 -12.94
CA VAL A 6 4.36 3.60 -13.28
C VAL A 6 3.95 2.89 -12.01
N ASP A 7 2.65 2.64 -11.89
CA ASP A 7 2.04 1.83 -10.83
C ASP A 7 1.50 0.54 -11.48
N ILE A 8 2.19 -0.59 -11.24
CA ILE A 8 1.79 -1.90 -11.78
C ILE A 8 0.85 -2.58 -10.78
N GLY A 9 -0.39 -2.78 -11.18
CA GLY A 9 -1.35 -3.57 -10.44
C GLY A 9 -1.71 -4.87 -11.14
N GLY A 10 -2.39 -5.79 -10.45
CA GLY A 10 -2.79 -7.09 -11.02
C GLY A 10 -3.83 -7.01 -12.14
N MET A 11 -4.55 -5.90 -12.30
CA MET A 11 -5.55 -5.71 -13.36
C MET A 11 -5.14 -4.67 -14.40
N SER A 12 -4.36 -3.67 -14.01
CA SER A 12 -3.92 -2.59 -14.89
C SER A 12 -2.62 -1.97 -14.42
N MET A 13 -1.87 -1.45 -15.37
CA MET A 13 -0.67 -0.63 -15.18
C MET A 13 -1.03 0.81 -15.49
N LYS A 14 -0.71 1.72 -14.57
CA LYS A 14 -0.97 3.15 -14.75
C LYS A 14 0.35 3.85 -15.00
N CYS A 15 0.48 4.50 -16.14
CA CYS A 15 1.64 5.31 -16.50
C CYS A 15 1.24 6.78 -16.41
N GLY A 16 1.90 7.55 -15.58
CA GLY A 16 1.63 8.98 -15.39
C GLY A 16 2.84 9.86 -15.70
N LEU A 17 2.59 10.97 -16.36
CA LEU A 17 3.55 12.05 -16.56
C LEU A 17 3.48 13.00 -15.37
N VAL A 18 4.56 13.10 -14.62
CA VAL A 18 4.60 13.84 -13.34
C VAL A 18 5.62 14.98 -13.45
N ASN A 19 5.20 16.19 -13.06
CA ASN A 19 6.09 17.36 -13.02
C ASN A 19 6.85 17.45 -11.68
N GLU A 20 7.78 18.40 -11.57
CA GLU A 20 8.61 18.63 -10.38
C GLU A 20 7.80 18.98 -9.11
N LYS A 21 6.54 19.39 -9.26
CA LYS A 21 5.62 19.68 -8.15
C LYS A 21 4.83 18.46 -7.70
N GLY A 22 5.07 17.29 -8.30
CA GLY A 22 4.32 16.07 -8.02
C GLY A 22 2.90 16.03 -8.61
N GLN A 23 2.61 16.90 -9.59
CA GLN A 23 1.31 16.90 -10.26
C GLN A 23 1.34 15.92 -11.43
N VAL A 24 0.35 15.05 -11.49
CA VAL A 24 0.10 14.16 -12.61
C VAL A 24 -0.56 14.97 -13.72
N LEU A 25 0.16 15.16 -14.83
CA LEU A 25 -0.30 15.99 -15.95
C LEU A 25 -1.14 15.20 -16.95
N ASP A 26 -0.79 13.94 -17.15
CA ASP A 26 -1.50 13.03 -18.06
C ASP A 26 -1.26 11.58 -17.63
N THR A 27 -2.17 10.70 -18.01
CA THR A 27 -2.10 9.28 -17.70
C THR A 27 -2.49 8.39 -18.87
N VAL A 28 -1.85 7.23 -18.93
CA VAL A 28 -2.24 6.12 -19.80
C VAL A 28 -2.44 4.90 -18.93
N ILE A 29 -3.56 4.22 -19.12
CA ILE A 29 -3.86 2.95 -18.41
C ILE A 29 -3.73 1.82 -19.42
N VAL A 30 -2.95 0.82 -19.03
CA VAL A 30 -2.68 -0.38 -19.83
C VAL A 30 -3.19 -1.59 -19.05
N PRO A 31 -3.94 -2.52 -19.66
CA PRO A 31 -4.34 -3.76 -18.99
C PRO A 31 -3.13 -4.59 -18.58
N THR A 32 -3.19 -5.23 -17.40
CA THR A 32 -2.20 -6.22 -16.97
C THR A 32 -2.65 -7.60 -17.39
N THR A 33 -1.79 -8.32 -18.11
CA THR A 33 -1.96 -9.77 -18.35
C THR A 33 -1.11 -10.51 -17.33
N CYS A 34 -1.75 -11.12 -16.31
CA CYS A 34 -1.03 -11.89 -15.30
C CYS A 34 -0.63 -13.27 -15.82
N GLY A 35 0.59 -13.68 -15.53
CA GLY A 35 1.12 -14.99 -15.93
C GLY A 35 2.07 -14.90 -17.11
N ASP A 36 2.32 -16.05 -17.73
CA ASP A 36 3.23 -16.15 -18.88
C ASP A 36 2.50 -15.91 -20.21
N PRO A 37 3.20 -15.34 -21.19
CA PRO A 37 4.55 -14.78 -21.07
C PRO A 37 4.52 -13.37 -20.48
N TYR A 38 5.36 -13.08 -19.48
CA TYR A 38 5.50 -11.76 -18.88
C TYR A 38 5.95 -10.68 -19.91
N GLU A 39 6.62 -11.10 -20.96
CA GLU A 39 7.08 -10.24 -22.05
C GLU A 39 5.92 -9.48 -22.69
N LYS A 40 4.75 -10.12 -22.82
CA LYS A 40 3.56 -9.45 -23.36
C LYS A 40 3.17 -8.26 -22.50
N THR A 41 3.06 -8.46 -21.19
CA THR A 41 2.71 -7.38 -20.25
C THR A 41 3.74 -6.26 -20.27
N ILE A 42 5.04 -6.58 -20.33
CA ILE A 42 6.11 -5.58 -20.39
C ILE A 42 6.08 -4.83 -21.73
N ASN A 43 5.84 -5.51 -22.85
CA ASN A 43 5.70 -4.85 -24.16
C ASN A 43 4.49 -3.92 -24.20
N ASP A 44 3.36 -4.32 -23.61
CA ASP A 44 2.17 -3.49 -23.48
C ASP A 44 2.48 -2.24 -22.61
N LEU A 45 3.25 -2.40 -21.52
CA LEU A 45 3.74 -1.28 -20.69
C LEU A 45 4.63 -0.32 -21.49
N ILE A 46 5.62 -0.84 -22.22
CA ILE A 46 6.52 -0.05 -23.07
C ILE A 46 5.71 0.74 -24.11
N TYR A 47 4.73 0.10 -24.73
CA TYR A 47 3.82 0.76 -25.67
C TYR A 47 3.02 1.89 -24.98
N GLY A 48 2.49 1.64 -23.78
CA GLY A 48 1.78 2.63 -22.98
C GLY A 48 2.64 3.86 -22.64
N ILE A 49 3.90 3.65 -22.25
CA ILE A 49 4.87 4.72 -21.96
C ILE A 49 5.17 5.52 -23.23
N LYS A 50 5.46 4.86 -24.36
CA LYS A 50 5.70 5.54 -25.64
C LYS A 50 4.48 6.35 -26.09
N ASN A 51 3.27 5.82 -25.89
CA ASN A 51 2.04 6.54 -26.20
C ASN A 51 1.88 7.80 -25.32
N LEU A 52 2.19 7.70 -24.01
CA LEU A 52 2.16 8.85 -23.10
C LEU A 52 3.13 9.95 -23.56
N LEU A 53 4.36 9.60 -23.96
CA LEU A 53 5.35 10.55 -24.49
C LEU A 53 4.86 11.20 -25.78
N ASN A 54 4.44 10.40 -26.75
CA ASN A 54 3.98 10.89 -28.07
C ASN A 54 2.77 11.82 -27.94
N LYS A 55 1.79 11.47 -27.11
CA LYS A 55 0.59 12.28 -26.84
C LYS A 55 0.96 13.66 -26.29
N ASN A 56 1.99 13.73 -25.45
CA ASN A 56 2.47 14.96 -24.84
C ASN A 56 3.60 15.64 -25.65
N LYS A 57 3.95 15.12 -26.84
CA LYS A 57 5.01 15.63 -27.72
C LYS A 57 6.36 15.76 -27.02
N LEU A 58 6.67 14.78 -26.15
CA LEU A 58 7.92 14.73 -25.39
C LEU A 58 8.91 13.76 -26.03
N TYR A 59 10.18 14.14 -25.97
CA TYR A 59 11.31 13.31 -26.36
C TYR A 59 11.98 12.73 -25.10
N PRO A 60 12.82 11.69 -25.22
CA PRO A 60 13.55 11.12 -24.08
C PRO A 60 14.32 12.16 -23.24
N ASP A 61 14.91 13.18 -23.88
CA ASP A 61 15.67 14.24 -23.20
C ASP A 61 14.81 15.20 -22.36
N ASP A 62 13.48 15.20 -22.55
CA ASP A 62 12.55 15.98 -21.74
C ASP A 62 12.19 15.32 -20.42
N VAL A 63 12.59 14.03 -20.22
CA VAL A 63 12.20 13.19 -19.11
C VAL A 63 13.41 12.72 -18.31
N ASN A 64 13.39 12.91 -16.98
CA ASN A 64 14.48 12.47 -16.11
C ASN A 64 14.65 10.94 -16.07
N GLY A 65 13.55 10.19 -16.23
CA GLY A 65 13.52 8.75 -16.21
C GLY A 65 12.14 8.18 -15.83
N ILE A 66 12.08 6.86 -15.73
CA ILE A 66 10.89 6.10 -15.42
C ILE A 66 11.08 5.45 -14.06
N GLY A 67 10.25 5.79 -13.07
CA GLY A 67 10.14 5.05 -11.84
C GLY A 67 8.99 4.04 -11.94
N ILE A 68 9.17 2.83 -11.44
CA ILE A 68 8.15 1.77 -11.47
C ILE A 68 7.94 1.23 -10.06
N GLY A 69 6.71 1.35 -9.55
CA GLY A 69 6.20 0.63 -8.39
C GLY A 69 5.56 -0.68 -8.85
N VAL A 70 6.01 -1.81 -8.30
CA VAL A 70 5.52 -3.13 -8.69
C VAL A 70 5.26 -4.00 -7.46
N PRO A 71 4.14 -4.76 -7.41
CA PRO A 71 3.84 -5.62 -6.27
C PRO A 71 4.76 -6.84 -6.23
N GLY A 72 5.19 -7.21 -5.04
CA GLY A 72 6.05 -8.37 -4.78
C GLY A 72 7.46 -8.02 -4.35
N VAL A 73 8.35 -8.99 -4.44
CA VAL A 73 9.76 -8.88 -4.03
C VAL A 73 10.58 -8.29 -5.17
N VAL A 74 11.04 -7.06 -4.99
CA VAL A 74 11.80 -6.31 -6.00
C VAL A 74 13.28 -6.30 -5.62
N ASN A 75 14.16 -6.70 -6.53
CA ASN A 75 15.60 -6.54 -6.37
C ASN A 75 16.04 -5.25 -7.07
N VAL A 76 16.13 -4.17 -6.32
CA VAL A 76 16.46 -2.84 -6.87
C VAL A 76 17.87 -2.77 -7.49
N ARG A 77 18.81 -3.59 -6.99
CA ARG A 77 20.18 -3.62 -7.54
C ARG A 77 20.22 -4.32 -8.90
N LYS A 78 19.61 -5.50 -8.99
CA LYS A 78 19.55 -6.26 -10.26
C LYS A 78 18.56 -5.66 -11.24
N GLY A 79 17.55 -4.94 -10.77
CA GLY A 79 16.45 -4.45 -11.59
C GLY A 79 15.47 -5.54 -11.97
N THR A 80 15.29 -6.53 -11.10
CA THR A 80 14.40 -7.68 -11.32
C THR A 80 13.23 -7.66 -10.35
N VAL A 81 12.12 -8.24 -10.77
CA VAL A 81 11.05 -8.69 -9.87
C VAL A 81 11.35 -10.15 -9.58
N ASP A 82 11.89 -10.41 -8.39
CA ASP A 82 12.32 -11.77 -8.02
C ASP A 82 11.12 -12.68 -7.82
N SER A 83 10.00 -12.16 -7.27
CA SER A 83 8.73 -12.88 -7.17
C SER A 83 7.56 -11.92 -7.02
N SER A 84 6.46 -12.18 -7.71
CA SER A 84 5.19 -11.47 -7.55
C SER A 84 4.01 -12.44 -7.71
N ALA A 85 3.35 -12.77 -6.61
CA ALA A 85 2.18 -13.65 -6.62
C ALA A 85 1.02 -13.04 -7.42
N ASN A 86 0.82 -11.72 -7.33
CA ASN A 86 -0.25 -11.01 -8.02
C ASN A 86 -0.08 -11.03 -9.55
N LEU A 87 1.16 -10.96 -10.03
CA LEU A 87 1.50 -10.94 -11.46
C LEU A 87 1.85 -12.34 -11.97
N LYS A 88 2.08 -13.31 -11.09
CA LYS A 88 2.63 -14.65 -11.37
C LYS A 88 4.00 -14.55 -12.05
N TRP A 89 4.83 -13.64 -11.59
CA TRP A 89 6.16 -13.40 -12.12
C TRP A 89 7.22 -14.01 -11.22
N GLU A 90 8.28 -14.55 -11.85
CA GLU A 90 9.46 -15.09 -11.20
C GLU A 90 10.71 -14.65 -11.96
N ASN A 91 11.65 -14.00 -11.27
CA ASN A 91 12.93 -13.52 -11.80
C ASN A 91 12.84 -12.70 -13.09
N VAL A 92 11.86 -11.79 -13.17
CA VAL A 92 11.58 -10.98 -14.38
C VAL A 92 12.54 -9.79 -14.46
N PRO A 93 13.32 -9.60 -15.54
CA PRO A 93 14.27 -8.50 -15.70
C PRO A 93 13.59 -7.20 -16.14
N LEU A 94 12.65 -6.71 -15.32
CA LEU A 94 11.74 -5.62 -15.66
C LEU A 94 12.46 -4.32 -16.03
N ARG A 95 13.49 -3.94 -15.24
CA ARG A 95 14.24 -2.70 -15.52
C ARG A 95 14.87 -2.71 -16.90
N ASP A 96 15.62 -3.75 -17.20
CA ASP A 96 16.43 -3.82 -18.41
C ASP A 96 15.54 -3.87 -19.65
N MET A 97 14.43 -4.64 -19.61
CA MET A 97 13.47 -4.71 -20.70
C MET A 97 12.78 -3.36 -20.97
N VAL A 98 12.33 -2.66 -19.91
CA VAL A 98 11.69 -1.35 -20.09
C VAL A 98 12.70 -0.29 -20.54
N GLN A 99 13.92 -0.34 -19.99
CA GLN A 99 15.00 0.59 -20.40
C GLN A 99 15.39 0.39 -21.87
N GLU A 100 15.58 -0.85 -22.31
CA GLU A 100 15.86 -1.18 -23.71
C GLU A 100 14.71 -0.75 -24.63
N GLY A 101 13.48 -1.05 -24.23
CA GLY A 101 12.29 -0.73 -25.03
C GLY A 101 11.98 0.75 -25.15
N THR A 102 12.34 1.59 -24.16
CA THR A 102 12.00 3.02 -24.12
C THR A 102 13.18 3.96 -24.39
N GLY A 103 14.41 3.49 -24.19
CA GLY A 103 15.62 4.30 -24.22
C GLY A 103 15.81 5.21 -23.00
N LEU A 104 14.94 5.10 -21.99
CA LEU A 104 14.97 5.92 -20.76
C LEU A 104 15.58 5.14 -19.59
N GLN A 105 16.21 5.85 -18.66
CA GLN A 105 16.66 5.26 -17.40
C GLN A 105 15.46 4.78 -16.59
N VAL A 106 15.58 3.60 -15.96
CA VAL A 106 14.50 2.97 -15.18
C VAL A 106 14.98 2.63 -13.76
N ARG A 107 14.14 2.97 -12.76
CA ARG A 107 14.30 2.55 -11.37
C ARG A 107 13.06 1.81 -10.91
N LEU A 108 13.27 0.74 -10.15
CA LEU A 108 12.20 -0.06 -9.59
C LEU A 108 12.11 0.15 -8.08
N THR A 109 10.92 0.01 -7.54
CA THR A 109 10.65 -0.16 -6.11
C THR A 109 9.39 -0.99 -5.92
N ASN A 110 9.10 -1.42 -4.69
CA ASN A 110 7.83 -2.03 -4.36
C ASN A 110 6.71 -0.98 -4.41
N ASP A 111 5.46 -1.40 -4.71
CA ASP A 111 4.29 -0.53 -4.83
C ASP A 111 3.96 0.26 -3.55
N ALA A 112 4.05 -0.38 -2.38
CA ALA A 112 3.83 0.29 -1.09
C ALA A 112 4.97 1.28 -0.76
N ASN A 113 6.22 0.94 -1.11
CA ASN A 113 7.36 1.85 -1.00
C ASN A 113 7.18 3.08 -1.90
N ALA A 114 6.74 2.90 -3.14
CA ALA A 114 6.41 4.01 -4.04
C ALA A 114 5.35 4.91 -3.40
N ALA A 115 4.24 4.35 -2.94
CA ALA A 115 3.18 5.12 -2.30
C ALA A 115 3.68 5.90 -1.07
N ALA A 116 4.52 5.28 -0.22
CA ALA A 116 5.11 5.95 0.94
C ALA A 116 6.01 7.13 0.56
N LEU A 117 6.83 6.97 -0.48
CA LEU A 117 7.69 8.03 -0.99
C LEU A 117 6.87 9.21 -1.54
N GLY A 118 5.80 8.92 -2.30
CA GLY A 118 4.88 9.92 -2.83
C GLY A 118 4.20 10.73 -1.72
N GLU A 119 3.63 10.05 -0.73
CA GLU A 119 2.97 10.70 0.41
C GLU A 119 3.95 11.54 1.23
N ALA A 120 5.13 11.03 1.56
CA ALA A 120 6.13 11.79 2.31
C ALA A 120 6.56 13.06 1.56
N ARG A 121 6.80 12.94 0.25
CA ARG A 121 7.34 14.02 -0.57
C ARG A 121 6.28 15.06 -0.94
N PHE A 122 5.16 14.64 -1.48
CA PHE A 122 4.16 15.54 -2.07
C PHE A 122 2.87 15.61 -1.25
N GLY A 123 2.46 14.56 -0.59
CA GLY A 123 1.32 14.56 0.33
C GLY A 123 1.61 15.43 1.55
N PHE A 124 2.68 15.14 2.23
CA PHE A 124 3.10 15.83 3.46
C PHE A 124 4.32 16.75 3.29
N LYS A 125 4.86 16.91 2.08
CA LYS A 125 5.91 17.89 1.72
C LYS A 125 7.14 17.79 2.62
N TRP A 126 7.57 16.57 2.92
CA TRP A 126 8.69 16.29 3.81
C TRP A 126 8.55 16.87 5.24
N LYS A 127 7.30 17.13 5.69
CA LYS A 127 7.05 17.60 7.06
C LYS A 127 7.59 16.65 8.11
N TYR A 128 7.59 15.35 7.81
CA TYR A 128 7.99 14.29 8.71
C TYR A 128 9.22 13.54 8.15
N PRO A 129 10.41 13.63 8.79
CA PRO A 129 11.61 12.94 8.32
C PRO A 129 11.54 11.41 8.51
N ASN A 130 10.77 10.94 9.50
CA ASN A 130 10.59 9.52 9.77
C ASN A 130 9.11 9.17 9.70
N VAL A 131 8.74 8.32 8.73
CA VAL A 131 7.36 7.93 8.46
C VAL A 131 7.27 6.42 8.33
N VAL A 132 6.25 5.85 8.93
CA VAL A 132 5.79 4.49 8.65
C VAL A 132 4.45 4.61 7.92
N MET A 133 4.42 4.24 6.64
CA MET A 133 3.16 4.12 5.91
C MET A 133 2.65 2.69 5.97
N ILE A 134 1.36 2.53 6.22
CA ILE A 134 0.67 1.24 6.27
C ILE A 134 -0.47 1.27 5.25
N THR A 135 -0.43 0.37 4.28
CA THR A 135 -1.49 0.24 3.28
C THR A 135 -2.46 -0.86 3.69
N LEU A 136 -3.73 -0.50 3.91
CA LEU A 136 -4.80 -1.39 4.39
C LEU A 136 -5.74 -1.73 3.23
N GLY A 137 -5.33 -2.70 2.44
CA GLY A 137 -6.03 -3.24 1.27
C GLY A 137 -6.36 -4.72 1.44
N THR A 138 -6.35 -5.49 0.33
CA THR A 138 -6.50 -6.95 0.35
C THR A 138 -5.48 -7.59 1.30
N GLY A 139 -4.25 -7.08 1.31
CA GLY A 139 -3.21 -7.36 2.30
C GLY A 139 -2.88 -6.14 3.15
N VAL A 140 -1.76 -6.24 3.87
CA VAL A 140 -1.11 -5.13 4.58
C VAL A 140 0.27 -4.91 3.99
N GLY A 141 0.42 -3.84 3.21
CA GLY A 141 1.72 -3.38 2.77
C GLY A 141 2.28 -2.30 3.69
N GLY A 142 3.54 -1.98 3.48
CA GLY A 142 4.17 -0.89 4.22
C GLY A 142 5.34 -0.27 3.48
N GLY A 143 5.63 0.99 3.81
CA GLY A 143 6.82 1.68 3.34
C GLY A 143 7.41 2.52 4.46
N LEU A 144 8.72 2.59 4.50
CA LEU A 144 9.48 3.28 5.53
C LEU A 144 10.25 4.46 4.92
N ILE A 145 10.05 5.64 5.49
CA ILE A 145 10.92 6.78 5.27
C ILE A 145 11.69 6.99 6.56
N LEU A 146 13.00 6.93 6.50
CA LEU A 146 13.90 7.14 7.62
C LEU A 146 14.90 8.25 7.25
N ASP A 147 14.99 9.28 8.09
CA ASP A 147 15.81 10.48 7.86
C ASP A 147 15.59 11.10 6.46
N GLY A 148 14.33 11.18 6.04
CA GLY A 148 13.94 11.74 4.74
C GLY A 148 14.28 10.86 3.53
N LYS A 149 14.62 9.57 3.74
CA LYS A 149 14.98 8.64 2.68
C LYS A 149 14.13 7.39 2.73
N LEU A 150 13.78 6.88 1.56
CA LEU A 150 13.11 5.59 1.45
C LEU A 150 14.03 4.47 1.94
N PHE A 151 13.55 3.68 2.90
CA PHE A 151 14.26 2.51 3.41
C PHE A 151 13.68 1.25 2.78
N GLU A 152 14.47 0.58 1.98
CA GLU A 152 14.08 -0.64 1.27
C GLU A 152 14.80 -1.91 1.77
N GLY A 153 15.69 -1.75 2.75
CA GLY A 153 16.50 -2.87 3.25
C GLY A 153 17.56 -3.34 2.26
N ASN A 154 18.10 -4.55 2.49
CA ASN A 154 19.09 -5.12 1.60
C ASN A 154 18.46 -5.50 0.25
N GLU A 155 19.04 -5.02 -0.83
CA GLU A 155 18.59 -5.27 -2.22
C GLU A 155 17.14 -4.84 -2.53
N GLY A 156 16.50 -4.04 -1.68
CA GLY A 156 15.10 -3.66 -1.84
C GLY A 156 14.08 -4.65 -1.26
N LYS A 157 14.53 -5.63 -0.46
CA LYS A 157 13.70 -6.75 0.04
C LYS A 157 13.28 -6.60 1.51
N GLY A 158 13.47 -5.41 2.08
CA GLY A 158 13.07 -5.09 3.44
C GLY A 158 11.71 -4.41 3.52
N ALA A 159 11.35 -3.98 4.74
CA ALA A 159 10.12 -3.25 5.02
C ALA A 159 8.82 -4.03 4.74
N GLU A 160 8.86 -5.36 4.76
CA GLU A 160 7.68 -6.25 4.63
C GLU A 160 6.84 -6.22 5.93
N LEU A 161 6.26 -5.04 6.21
CA LEU A 161 5.64 -4.73 7.49
C LEU A 161 4.42 -5.62 7.79
N GLY A 162 3.62 -5.99 6.78
CA GLY A 162 2.47 -6.87 6.97
C GLY A 162 2.81 -8.28 7.45
N HIS A 163 4.07 -8.70 7.28
CA HIS A 163 4.49 -10.07 7.58
C HIS A 163 5.24 -10.24 8.91
N ILE A 164 5.27 -9.21 9.77
CA ILE A 164 5.68 -9.42 11.17
C ILE A 164 4.68 -10.33 11.89
N THR A 165 5.16 -11.16 12.80
CA THR A 165 4.30 -12.03 13.60
C THR A 165 3.59 -11.23 14.68
N LEU A 166 2.27 -11.12 14.59
CA LEU A 166 1.42 -10.50 15.61
C LEU A 166 0.95 -11.55 16.63
N ILE A 167 0.55 -12.74 16.16
CA ILE A 167 0.08 -13.84 17.02
C ILE A 167 0.81 -15.12 16.64
N MET A 168 1.65 -15.63 17.54
CA MET A 168 2.37 -16.88 17.29
C MET A 168 1.39 -18.05 17.04
N ASN A 169 1.66 -18.82 15.98
CA ASN A 169 0.82 -19.94 15.55
C ASN A 169 -0.65 -19.60 15.25
N GLY A 170 -0.93 -18.32 14.99
CA GLY A 170 -2.27 -17.83 14.68
C GLY A 170 -2.73 -18.14 13.25
N GLU A 171 -3.53 -17.23 12.67
CA GLU A 171 -4.13 -17.37 11.34
C GLU A 171 -3.09 -17.58 10.23
N LEU A 172 -3.46 -18.39 9.24
CA LEU A 172 -2.63 -18.59 8.05
C LEU A 172 -2.61 -17.30 7.22
N CYS A 173 -1.41 -16.83 6.90
CA CYS A 173 -1.19 -15.69 6.02
C CYS A 173 -0.97 -16.16 4.57
N GLY A 174 -1.32 -15.31 3.60
CA GLY A 174 -1.07 -15.56 2.18
C GLY A 174 0.40 -15.83 1.83
N CYS A 175 1.35 -15.38 2.65
CA CYS A 175 2.78 -15.67 2.50
C CYS A 175 3.20 -17.09 2.95
N GLY A 176 2.27 -17.92 3.42
CA GLY A 176 2.53 -19.28 3.92
C GLY A 176 2.91 -19.36 5.40
N ARG A 177 3.22 -18.24 6.06
CA ARG A 177 3.47 -18.18 7.52
C ARG A 177 2.15 -18.10 8.30
N ARG A 178 2.23 -18.34 9.61
CA ARG A 178 1.10 -18.13 10.53
C ARG A 178 1.33 -16.92 11.43
N GLY A 179 0.24 -16.20 11.69
CA GLY A 179 0.21 -15.14 12.69
C GLY A 179 0.73 -13.78 12.23
N CYS A 180 0.92 -13.57 10.93
CA CYS A 180 1.31 -12.27 10.38
C CYS A 180 0.26 -11.18 10.68
N ALA A 181 0.69 -9.95 10.88
CA ALA A 181 -0.19 -8.79 11.07
C ALA A 181 -1.25 -8.67 9.95
N GLU A 182 -0.87 -8.94 8.71
CA GLU A 182 -1.78 -8.98 7.55
C GLU A 182 -2.98 -9.90 7.75
N ALA A 183 -2.79 -11.07 8.36
CA ALA A 183 -3.87 -12.04 8.58
C ALA A 183 -4.93 -11.54 9.58
N TYR A 184 -4.68 -10.40 10.25
CA TYR A 184 -5.59 -9.80 11.24
C TYR A 184 -6.02 -8.37 10.89
N ALA A 185 -5.13 -7.58 10.28
CA ALA A 185 -5.33 -6.15 10.06
C ALA A 185 -5.60 -5.76 8.59
N SER A 186 -5.62 -6.71 7.64
CA SER A 186 -6.02 -6.43 6.26
C SER A 186 -7.55 -6.29 6.11
N ALA A 187 -7.99 -5.74 4.98
CA ALA A 187 -9.41 -5.72 4.61
C ALA A 187 -9.96 -7.15 4.46
N SER A 188 -9.18 -8.07 3.88
CA SER A 188 -9.57 -9.48 3.76
C SER A 188 -9.75 -10.13 5.14
N ALA A 189 -8.88 -9.84 6.09
CA ALA A 189 -9.00 -10.30 7.46
C ALA A 189 -10.24 -9.72 8.16
N LEU A 190 -10.53 -8.43 7.96
CA LEU A 190 -11.74 -7.79 8.51
C LEU A 190 -13.02 -8.40 7.94
N ILE A 191 -13.06 -8.67 6.63
CA ILE A 191 -14.18 -9.35 5.97
C ILE A 191 -14.38 -10.74 6.57
N ARG A 192 -13.32 -11.53 6.74
CA ARG A 192 -13.38 -12.86 7.35
C ARG A 192 -13.93 -12.79 8.79
N GLN A 193 -13.36 -11.93 9.63
CA GLN A 193 -13.81 -11.72 11.02
C GLN A 193 -15.28 -11.30 11.09
N THR A 194 -15.72 -10.46 10.15
CA THR A 194 -17.13 -10.04 10.05
C THR A 194 -18.03 -11.21 9.70
N LYS A 195 -17.66 -12.04 8.71
CA LYS A 195 -18.41 -13.24 8.34
C LYS A 195 -18.51 -14.25 9.50
N GLU A 196 -17.42 -14.45 10.23
CA GLU A 196 -17.38 -15.30 11.41
C GLU A 196 -18.35 -14.80 12.50
N ALA A 197 -18.32 -13.50 12.81
CA ALA A 197 -19.23 -12.88 13.77
C ALA A 197 -20.72 -12.97 13.34
N MET A 198 -21.01 -12.77 12.05
CA MET A 198 -22.35 -12.91 11.47
C MET A 198 -22.90 -14.34 11.62
N ASN A 199 -22.06 -15.35 11.42
CA ASN A 199 -22.49 -16.74 11.56
C ASN A 199 -22.93 -17.10 12.97
N LEU A 200 -22.32 -16.47 13.97
CA LEU A 200 -22.67 -16.64 15.40
C LEU A 200 -23.86 -15.76 15.83
N ASN A 201 -24.20 -14.70 15.07
CA ASN A 201 -25.19 -13.69 15.46
C ASN A 201 -26.17 -13.41 14.31
N LYS A 202 -27.23 -14.23 14.23
CA LYS A 202 -28.20 -14.18 13.11
C LYS A 202 -29.09 -12.93 13.10
N ASP A 203 -29.24 -12.27 14.26
CA ASP A 203 -30.08 -11.08 14.42
C ASP A 203 -29.30 -9.76 14.25
N SER A 204 -27.99 -9.80 13.98
CA SER A 204 -27.16 -8.62 13.79
C SER A 204 -27.59 -7.81 12.56
N LEU A 205 -27.46 -6.48 12.66
CA LEU A 205 -27.67 -5.55 11.55
C LEU A 205 -26.77 -5.84 10.34
N LEU A 206 -25.64 -6.49 10.55
CA LEU A 206 -24.71 -6.93 9.51
C LEU A 206 -25.43 -7.70 8.39
N TRP A 207 -26.35 -8.62 8.75
CA TRP A 207 -27.14 -9.38 7.78
C TRP A 207 -28.00 -8.48 6.90
N LYS A 208 -28.64 -7.47 7.49
CA LYS A 208 -29.47 -6.51 6.73
C LYS A 208 -28.62 -5.66 5.79
N LEU A 209 -27.42 -5.22 6.23
CA LEU A 209 -26.50 -4.44 5.41
C LEU A 209 -25.98 -5.24 4.20
N CYS A 210 -25.85 -6.56 4.35
CA CYS A 210 -25.44 -7.47 3.27
C CYS A 210 -26.63 -8.04 2.48
N LYS A 211 -27.86 -7.53 2.66
CA LYS A 211 -29.08 -7.99 1.98
C LYS A 211 -29.34 -9.49 2.19
N GLY A 212 -28.98 -10.02 3.34
CA GLY A 212 -29.14 -11.43 3.70
C GLY A 212 -28.10 -12.38 3.10
N ASP A 213 -27.15 -11.89 2.31
CA ASP A 213 -26.09 -12.70 1.69
C ASP A 213 -24.73 -12.35 2.28
N ILE A 214 -24.10 -13.32 2.95
CA ILE A 214 -22.80 -13.17 3.61
C ILE A 214 -21.67 -12.86 2.60
N GLU A 215 -21.84 -13.21 1.33
CA GLU A 215 -20.83 -12.91 0.30
C GLU A 215 -20.79 -11.42 -0.08
N ASN A 216 -21.81 -10.66 0.27
CA ASN A 216 -21.85 -9.20 0.09
C ASN A 216 -21.09 -8.44 1.19
N VAL A 217 -20.49 -9.12 2.17
CA VAL A 217 -19.64 -8.49 3.20
C VAL A 217 -18.41 -7.88 2.54
N ASN A 218 -18.15 -6.62 2.87
CA ASN A 218 -16.96 -5.90 2.44
C ASN A 218 -16.32 -5.16 3.62
N GLY A 219 -15.16 -4.53 3.39
CA GLY A 219 -14.42 -3.83 4.45
C GLY A 219 -15.16 -2.67 5.12
N LYS A 220 -16.25 -2.16 4.52
CA LYS A 220 -17.07 -1.08 5.09
C LYS A 220 -18.20 -1.63 5.96
N THR A 221 -18.69 -2.82 5.68
CA THR A 221 -19.88 -3.42 6.32
C THR A 221 -19.84 -3.37 7.86
N PRO A 222 -18.77 -3.82 8.56
CA PRO A 222 -18.73 -3.78 10.02
C PRO A 222 -18.65 -2.36 10.58
N PHE A 223 -18.02 -1.41 9.85
CA PHE A 223 -18.01 0.00 10.25
C PHE A 223 -19.40 0.62 10.18
N ASP A 224 -20.15 0.36 9.10
CA ASP A 224 -21.53 0.84 8.94
C ASP A 224 -22.47 0.28 10.02
N ALA A 225 -22.27 -0.98 10.43
CA ALA A 225 -23.03 -1.60 11.50
C ALA A 225 -22.69 -0.98 12.86
N ALA A 226 -21.41 -0.87 13.19
CA ALA A 226 -20.92 -0.28 14.44
C ALA A 226 -21.39 1.16 14.61
N GLN A 227 -21.30 1.99 13.57
CA GLN A 227 -21.76 3.38 13.59
C GLN A 227 -23.29 3.52 13.75
N LYS A 228 -24.04 2.44 13.46
CA LYS A 228 -25.48 2.36 13.70
C LYS A 228 -25.85 1.71 15.05
N GLY A 229 -24.86 1.44 15.90
CA GLY A 229 -25.08 0.90 17.23
C GLY A 229 -25.27 -0.61 17.28
N ASP A 230 -24.92 -1.36 16.21
CA ASP A 230 -24.94 -2.82 16.23
C ASP A 230 -23.79 -3.35 17.08
N LYS A 231 -24.10 -4.06 18.15
CA LYS A 231 -23.10 -4.57 19.11
C LYS A 231 -22.11 -5.53 18.48
N VAL A 232 -22.56 -6.35 17.52
CA VAL A 232 -21.69 -7.31 16.83
C VAL A 232 -20.70 -6.57 15.92
N GLY A 233 -21.20 -5.55 15.18
CA GLY A 233 -20.36 -4.68 14.38
C GLY A 233 -19.34 -3.93 15.25
N GLU A 234 -19.75 -3.41 16.41
CA GLU A 234 -18.84 -2.76 17.38
C GLU A 234 -17.76 -3.70 17.87
N GLU A 235 -18.09 -4.95 18.21
CA GLU A 235 -17.14 -5.96 18.66
C GLU A 235 -16.12 -6.30 17.56
N VAL A 236 -16.57 -6.51 16.33
CA VAL A 236 -15.69 -6.76 15.17
C VAL A 236 -14.72 -5.60 15.00
N ILE A 237 -15.21 -4.34 15.01
CA ILE A 237 -14.35 -3.18 14.86
C ILE A 237 -13.39 -3.03 16.04
N ASN A 238 -13.83 -3.23 17.27
CA ASN A 238 -12.95 -3.12 18.43
C ASN A 238 -11.83 -4.16 18.40
N ASN A 239 -12.09 -5.38 17.94
CA ASN A 239 -11.07 -6.40 17.75
C ASN A 239 -10.10 -6.02 16.60
N TYR A 240 -10.63 -5.50 15.50
CA TYR A 240 -9.80 -5.00 14.40
C TYR A 240 -8.87 -3.86 14.84
N ILE A 241 -9.39 -2.90 15.65
CA ILE A 241 -8.59 -1.81 16.23
C ILE A 241 -7.48 -2.34 17.12
N LYS A 242 -7.72 -3.39 17.91
CA LYS A 242 -6.67 -4.04 18.71
C LYS A 242 -5.55 -4.59 17.82
N TYR A 243 -5.88 -5.36 16.78
CA TYR A 243 -4.88 -5.94 15.89
C TYR A 243 -4.07 -4.88 15.16
N LEU A 244 -4.72 -3.87 14.61
CA LEU A 244 -4.04 -2.78 13.92
C LEU A 244 -3.26 -1.89 14.90
N GLY A 245 -3.81 -1.62 16.08
CA GLY A 245 -3.15 -0.87 17.15
C GLY A 245 -1.89 -1.56 17.64
N GLU A 246 -1.93 -2.87 17.92
CA GLU A 246 -0.73 -3.64 18.28
C GLU A 246 0.31 -3.64 17.15
N THR A 247 -0.13 -3.72 15.91
CA THR A 247 0.76 -3.60 14.75
C THR A 247 1.47 -2.24 14.73
N ILE A 248 0.73 -1.15 14.95
CA ILE A 248 1.29 0.21 15.03
C ILE A 248 2.24 0.33 16.24
N LEU A 249 1.88 -0.20 17.41
CA LEU A 249 2.70 -0.15 18.60
C LEU A 249 4.02 -0.93 18.43
N ASN A 250 3.99 -2.07 17.75
CA ASN A 250 5.21 -2.80 17.41
C ASN A 250 6.16 -1.96 16.54
N TYR A 251 5.63 -1.30 15.49
CA TYR A 251 6.43 -0.41 14.66
C TYR A 251 6.88 0.84 15.43
N ASN A 252 6.04 1.36 16.32
CA ASN A 252 6.40 2.48 17.17
C ASN A 252 7.59 2.15 18.08
N ASN A 253 7.63 0.93 18.63
CA ASN A 253 8.75 0.48 19.46
C ASN A 253 10.05 0.27 18.66
N ILE A 254 9.96 -0.06 17.36
CA ILE A 254 11.12 -0.30 16.51
C ILE A 254 11.66 1.00 15.90
N PHE A 255 10.77 1.83 15.34
CA PHE A 255 11.16 2.97 14.51
C PHE A 255 10.95 4.33 15.17
N ARG A 256 10.03 4.43 16.13
CA ARG A 256 9.58 5.67 16.75
C ARG A 256 9.44 6.81 15.73
N PRO A 257 8.60 6.65 14.70
CA PRO A 257 8.50 7.62 13.62
C PRO A 257 7.87 8.93 14.08
N ASN A 258 7.96 9.99 13.27
CA ASN A 258 7.21 11.22 13.51
C ASN A 258 5.72 11.04 13.20
N ALA A 259 5.40 10.20 12.19
CA ALA A 259 4.04 9.93 11.79
C ALA A 259 3.85 8.50 11.25
N PHE A 260 2.66 7.96 11.50
CA PHE A 260 2.08 6.84 10.78
C PHE A 260 1.09 7.37 9.74
N ILE A 261 1.21 6.94 8.49
CA ILE A 261 0.28 7.29 7.42
C ILE A 261 -0.50 6.04 7.04
N LEU A 262 -1.81 6.07 7.21
CA LEU A 262 -2.71 4.98 6.82
C LEU A 262 -3.27 5.23 5.43
N SER A 263 -3.21 4.23 4.56
CA SER A 263 -3.73 4.26 3.19
C SER A 263 -4.58 3.02 2.90
N GLY A 264 -5.16 2.97 1.72
CA GLY A 264 -5.98 1.85 1.26
C GLY A 264 -7.45 1.99 1.59
N GLY A 265 -8.21 0.91 1.31
CA GLY A 265 -9.67 0.93 1.40
C GLY A 265 -10.21 1.19 2.81
N ILE A 266 -9.56 0.61 3.82
CA ILE A 266 -9.98 0.75 5.22
C ILE A 266 -9.68 2.18 5.74
N ALA A 267 -8.59 2.79 5.31
CA ALA A 267 -8.23 4.15 5.71
C ALA A 267 -9.32 5.20 5.34
N LYS A 268 -10.17 4.90 4.35
CA LYS A 268 -11.33 5.74 3.98
C LYS A 268 -12.37 5.92 5.09
N GLN A 269 -12.27 5.16 6.18
CA GLN A 269 -13.11 5.37 7.37
C GLN A 269 -12.74 6.65 8.14
N GLY A 270 -11.62 7.29 7.77
CA GLY A 270 -11.25 8.64 8.24
C GLY A 270 -11.11 8.73 9.75
N ASP A 271 -11.68 9.81 10.30
CA ASP A 271 -11.56 10.13 11.74
C ASP A 271 -12.10 9.02 12.64
N TYR A 272 -13.14 8.30 12.23
CA TYR A 272 -13.68 7.19 13.02
C TYR A 272 -12.63 6.09 13.28
N LEU A 273 -11.80 5.76 12.28
CA LEU A 273 -10.70 4.83 12.43
C LEU A 273 -9.56 5.44 13.26
N ILE A 274 -9.17 6.67 12.93
CA ILE A 274 -8.04 7.37 13.54
C ILE A 274 -8.27 7.59 15.04
N ASP A 275 -9.45 8.05 15.45
CA ASP A 275 -9.74 8.35 16.85
C ASP A 275 -9.74 7.08 17.71
N LYS A 276 -10.29 5.97 17.21
CA LYS A 276 -10.22 4.67 17.89
C LYS A 276 -8.78 4.15 18.02
N LEU A 277 -7.97 4.30 16.98
CA LEU A 277 -6.56 3.90 17.03
C LEU A 277 -5.75 4.78 17.98
N LYS A 278 -5.96 6.10 17.96
CA LYS A 278 -5.33 7.04 18.91
C LYS A 278 -5.66 6.66 20.35
N ALA A 279 -6.95 6.40 20.62
CA ALA A 279 -7.39 5.99 21.95
C ALA A 279 -6.75 4.67 22.39
N TYR A 280 -6.67 3.69 21.50
CA TYR A 280 -6.03 2.41 21.79
C TYR A 280 -4.52 2.59 22.03
N CYS A 281 -3.82 3.23 21.13
CA CYS A 281 -2.36 3.44 21.23
C CYS A 281 -1.98 4.24 22.47
N ALA A 282 -2.77 5.24 22.86
CA ALA A 282 -2.53 6.03 24.07
C ALA A 282 -2.58 5.21 25.37
N LEU A 283 -3.36 4.11 25.39
CA LEU A 283 -3.45 3.22 26.55
C LEU A 283 -2.24 2.29 26.68
N TYR A 284 -1.63 1.89 25.55
CA TYR A 284 -0.64 0.82 25.48
C TYR A 284 0.74 1.28 24.98
N ASP A 285 0.92 2.59 24.63
CA ASP A 285 2.23 3.10 24.23
C ASP A 285 3.22 3.00 25.39
N TRP A 286 4.30 2.28 25.16
CA TRP A 286 5.25 1.93 26.20
C TRP A 286 6.02 3.16 26.73
N GLY A 287 5.85 3.44 28.01
CA GLY A 287 6.82 4.18 28.85
C GLY A 287 7.03 5.67 28.57
N TYR A 288 6.29 6.30 27.67
CA TYR A 288 6.71 7.59 27.14
C TYR A 288 5.76 8.75 27.39
N LYS A 289 5.32 8.94 28.65
CA LYS A 289 4.52 10.12 29.03
C LYS A 289 5.16 11.46 28.60
N ASN A 290 6.48 11.48 28.45
CA ASN A 290 7.26 12.70 28.11
C ASN A 290 7.87 12.66 26.71
N THR A 291 7.58 11.66 25.90
CA THR A 291 8.08 11.53 24.53
C THR A 291 6.97 11.90 23.55
N PRO A 292 7.24 12.68 22.48
CA PRO A 292 6.23 12.97 21.47
C PRO A 292 5.60 11.70 20.92
N VAL A 293 4.27 11.63 20.91
CA VAL A 293 3.51 10.52 20.29
C VAL A 293 3.52 10.73 18.78
N PRO A 294 3.79 9.70 17.97
CA PRO A 294 3.68 9.82 16.53
C PRO A 294 2.28 10.24 16.08
N GLU A 295 2.20 11.10 15.07
CA GLU A 295 0.91 11.46 14.48
C GLU A 295 0.32 10.25 13.73
N LEU A 296 -1.00 10.02 13.84
CA LEU A 296 -1.74 9.08 13.01
C LEU A 296 -2.51 9.87 11.96
N LEU A 297 -2.19 9.63 10.69
CA LEU A 297 -2.65 10.42 9.55
C LEU A 297 -3.25 9.51 8.48
N ILE A 298 -4.12 10.08 7.65
CA ILE A 298 -4.64 9.43 6.44
C ILE A 298 -3.85 9.95 5.24
N ALA A 299 -3.51 9.04 4.32
CA ALA A 299 -2.87 9.36 3.04
C ALA A 299 -3.70 10.37 2.23
N THR A 300 -3.03 11.30 1.56
CA THR A 300 -3.65 12.47 0.92
C THR A 300 -3.67 12.40 -0.60
N LEU A 301 -2.76 11.66 -1.24
CA LEU A 301 -2.63 11.57 -2.70
C LEU A 301 -3.60 10.59 -3.34
N GLY A 302 -4.29 9.77 -2.54
CA GLY A 302 -5.31 8.86 -3.03
C GLY A 302 -4.78 7.83 -4.03
N TYR A 303 -5.46 7.71 -5.18
CA TYR A 303 -5.11 6.73 -6.22
C TYR A 303 -3.88 7.09 -7.06
N GLU A 304 -3.36 8.29 -6.91
CA GLU A 304 -2.17 8.76 -7.64
C GLU A 304 -0.88 8.52 -6.84
N SER A 305 -0.98 8.10 -5.57
CA SER A 305 0.18 7.92 -4.68
C SER A 305 1.24 7.00 -5.27
N GLY A 306 0.84 5.87 -5.89
CA GLY A 306 1.76 4.94 -6.56
C GLY A 306 2.49 5.58 -7.75
N ILE A 307 1.76 6.30 -8.61
CA ILE A 307 2.32 7.01 -9.78
C ILE A 307 3.28 8.10 -9.33
N ILE A 308 2.83 8.98 -8.43
CA ILE A 308 3.62 10.12 -7.92
C ILE A 308 4.85 9.60 -7.19
N GLY A 309 4.68 8.55 -6.39
CA GLY A 309 5.76 7.94 -5.64
C GLY A 309 6.79 7.26 -6.53
N ALA A 310 6.37 6.51 -7.54
CA ALA A 310 7.26 5.92 -8.52
C ALA A 310 8.04 7.01 -9.28
N ALA A 311 7.37 8.06 -9.78
CA ALA A 311 8.04 9.21 -10.41
C ALA A 311 9.05 9.88 -9.47
N SER A 312 8.80 9.87 -8.16
CA SER A 312 9.66 10.47 -7.13
C SER A 312 11.05 9.83 -7.03
N LEU A 313 11.25 8.66 -7.61
CA LEU A 313 12.58 8.04 -7.72
C LEU A 313 13.54 8.85 -8.61
N TYR A 314 13.01 9.78 -9.42
CA TYR A 314 13.77 10.65 -10.33
C TYR A 314 13.53 12.16 -10.12
N LEU A 315 12.59 12.54 -9.26
CA LEU A 315 12.25 13.94 -8.96
C LEU A 315 13.12 14.57 -7.87
#